data_c4e56a34f4bde70991c017507bc68a95
#
_entry.id   c4e56a34f4bde70991c017507bc68a95
#
_cell.length_a   1.000
_cell.length_b   1.000
_cell.length_c   1.000
_cell.angle_alpha   90.00
_cell.angle_beta   90.00
_cell.angle_gamma   90.00
#
_symmetry.space_group_name_H-M   'P 1'
#
loop_
_entity.id
_entity.type
_entity.pdbx_description
1 polymer ?
#
loop_
_entity_poly.entity_id
_entity_poly.type
_entity_poly.pdbx_seq_one_letter_code
_entity_poly.pdbx_strand_id
1 'polypeptide(L)'
;MNDRVELQTEVGAARALVFPLVATADGLRRWLDGATLDPRVGGELRVTMRDAQAVGRILALDPPQHISFSWDWLERPLGVASVVAFDVIDHGARTWVTLRHVGLPNAAQVALHEEMWRHWLDRFEEACRALAQLA
;
A
#
# COMPACT_ATOMS: atom_id res chain seq x y z
N MET A 1 -8.25 -21.75 4.79
CA MET A 1 -7.71 -20.85 5.81
C MET A 1 -6.92 -19.74 5.12
N ASN A 2 -7.14 -18.51 5.51
CA ASN A 2 -6.49 -17.37 4.88
C ASN A 2 -5.12 -17.15 5.53
N ASP A 3 -4.03 -17.29 4.76
CA ASP A 3 -2.66 -17.11 5.24
C ASP A 3 -2.06 -15.76 4.83
N ARG A 4 -2.85 -14.91 4.20
CA ARG A 4 -2.41 -13.60 3.71
C ARG A 4 -3.57 -12.62 3.69
N VAL A 5 -3.23 -11.34 3.66
CA VAL A 5 -4.21 -10.30 3.35
C VAL A 5 -4.26 -10.15 1.83
N GLU A 6 -5.46 -10.15 1.28
CA GLU A 6 -5.69 -9.85 -0.13
C GLU A 6 -6.98 -9.04 -0.25
N LEU A 7 -6.84 -7.78 -0.62
CA LEU A 7 -7.95 -6.85 -0.74
C LEU A 7 -7.91 -6.20 -2.13
N GLN A 8 -9.08 -5.91 -2.66
CA GLN A 8 -9.21 -5.28 -3.98
C GLN A 8 -10.24 -4.17 -3.91
N THR A 9 -9.96 -3.07 -4.59
CA THR A 9 -10.90 -1.98 -4.74
C THR A 9 -10.87 -1.47 -6.18
N GLU A 10 -11.98 -0.90 -6.63
CA GLU A 10 -12.06 -0.23 -7.92
C GLU A 10 -12.27 1.26 -7.67
N VAL A 11 -11.46 2.09 -8.32
CA VAL A 11 -11.52 3.54 -8.14
C VAL A 11 -11.80 4.23 -9.47
N GLY A 12 -12.53 5.35 -9.41
CA GLY A 12 -12.95 6.11 -10.58
C GLY A 12 -11.91 7.13 -11.05
N ALA A 13 -10.67 6.71 -11.16
CA ALA A 13 -9.57 7.55 -11.60
C ALA A 13 -8.64 6.75 -12.50
N ALA A 14 -7.95 7.42 -13.41
CA ALA A 14 -7.01 6.78 -14.32
C ALA A 14 -5.78 6.24 -13.57
N ARG A 15 -5.21 5.16 -14.05
CA ARG A 15 -4.03 4.51 -13.46
C ARG A 15 -2.87 5.49 -13.25
N ALA A 16 -2.66 6.42 -14.18
CA ALA A 16 -1.59 7.41 -14.06
C ALA A 16 -1.75 8.35 -12.85
N LEU A 17 -2.99 8.57 -12.40
CA LEU A 17 -3.28 9.34 -11.18
C LEU A 17 -3.20 8.48 -9.92
N VAL A 18 -3.54 7.20 -10.04
CA VAL A 18 -3.65 6.28 -8.91
C VAL A 18 -2.29 5.75 -8.48
N PHE A 19 -1.44 5.34 -9.42
CA PHE A 19 -0.17 4.71 -9.09
C PHE A 19 0.73 5.58 -8.20
N PRO A 20 0.84 6.90 -8.41
CA PRO A 20 1.65 7.74 -7.50
C PRO A 20 1.20 7.70 -6.05
N LEU A 21 -0.06 7.37 -5.76
CA LEU A 21 -0.55 7.26 -4.39
C LEU A 21 0.10 6.11 -3.62
N VAL A 22 0.62 5.11 -4.31
CA VAL A 22 1.28 3.96 -3.67
C VAL A 22 2.78 3.93 -3.94
N ALA A 23 3.29 4.79 -4.82
CA ALA A 23 4.67 4.71 -5.31
C ALA A 23 5.49 5.99 -5.12
N THR A 24 4.93 7.02 -4.49
CA THR A 24 5.67 8.25 -4.17
C THR A 24 5.41 8.65 -2.71
N ALA A 25 6.36 9.36 -2.12
CA ALA A 25 6.18 9.89 -0.76
C ALA A 25 4.99 10.84 -0.69
N ASP A 26 4.87 11.76 -1.65
CA ASP A 26 3.75 12.71 -1.70
C ASP A 26 2.41 12.00 -1.84
N GLY A 27 2.35 10.97 -2.69
CA GLY A 27 1.15 10.19 -2.89
C GLY A 27 0.74 9.42 -1.63
N LEU A 28 1.69 8.74 -0.99
CA LEU A 28 1.45 8.01 0.25
C LEU A 28 0.94 8.94 1.36
N ARG A 29 1.48 10.16 1.46
CA ARG A 29 1.05 11.13 2.46
C ARG A 29 -0.38 11.62 2.28
N ARG A 30 -1.00 11.38 1.14
CA ARG A 30 -2.40 11.76 0.90
C ARG A 30 -3.39 10.86 1.62
N TRP A 31 -2.97 9.66 2.01
CA TRP A 31 -3.87 8.72 2.70
C TRP A 31 -3.26 8.06 3.93
N LEU A 32 -1.94 8.15 4.12
CA LEU A 32 -1.25 7.75 5.35
C LEU A 32 -0.86 9.01 6.15
N ASP A 33 -0.55 8.85 7.42
CA ASP A 33 -0.22 9.98 8.30
C ASP A 33 1.18 10.54 8.06
N GLY A 34 2.06 9.74 7.47
CA GLY A 34 3.38 10.19 7.07
C GLY A 34 4.04 9.16 6.18
N ALA A 35 4.98 9.60 5.36
CA ALA A 35 5.73 8.69 4.50
C ALA A 35 7.02 9.33 4.01
N THR A 36 8.06 8.51 3.91
CA THR A 36 9.26 8.80 3.12
C THR A 36 9.50 7.60 2.21
N LEU A 37 9.99 7.84 1.02
CA LEU A 37 10.20 6.79 0.03
C LEU A 37 11.33 7.20 -0.92
N ASP A 38 12.32 6.34 -1.07
CA ASP A 38 13.32 6.44 -2.13
C ASP A 38 12.81 5.58 -3.31
N PRO A 39 12.37 6.17 -4.42
CA PRO A 39 11.60 5.46 -5.44
C PRO A 39 12.47 4.65 -6.40
N ARG A 40 13.17 3.65 -5.87
CA ARG A 40 14.01 2.73 -6.64
C ARG A 40 14.08 1.39 -5.92
N VAL A 41 14.38 0.33 -6.65
CA VAL A 41 14.61 -0.99 -6.04
C VAL A 41 15.76 -0.89 -5.03
N GLY A 42 15.53 -1.43 -3.84
CA GLY A 42 16.45 -1.29 -2.71
C GLY A 42 16.28 0.00 -1.92
N GLY A 43 15.48 0.94 -2.40
CA GLY A 43 15.21 2.20 -1.72
C GLY A 43 14.42 2.01 -0.43
N GLU A 44 14.69 2.83 0.56
CA GLU A 44 14.02 2.75 1.86
C GLU A 44 12.63 3.36 1.81
N LEU A 45 11.71 2.69 2.49
CA LEU A 45 10.34 3.16 2.71
C LEU A 45 10.10 3.24 4.21
N ARG A 46 9.49 4.33 4.65
CA ARG A 46 9.00 4.45 6.01
C ARG A 46 7.63 5.13 5.97
N VAL A 47 6.64 4.51 6.61
CA VAL A 47 5.29 5.08 6.68
C VAL A 47 4.84 5.18 8.13
N THR A 48 4.03 6.20 8.40
CA THR A 48 3.39 6.41 9.69
C THR A 48 1.90 6.18 9.53
N MET A 49 1.36 5.31 10.40
CA MET A 49 -0.05 4.94 10.42
C MET A 49 -0.53 5.11 11.86
N ARG A 50 -1.19 6.22 12.15
CA ARG A 50 -1.50 6.68 13.49
C ARG A 50 -0.20 6.90 14.28
N ASP A 51 0.02 6.17 15.37
CA ASP A 51 1.21 6.28 16.21
C ASP A 51 2.24 5.16 15.94
N ALA A 52 2.01 4.33 14.93
CA ALA A 52 2.91 3.25 14.56
C ALA A 52 3.68 3.57 13.27
N GLN A 53 4.92 3.12 13.18
CA GLN A 53 5.72 3.27 11.97
C GLN A 53 6.09 1.91 11.41
N ALA A 54 5.94 1.76 10.10
CA ALA A 54 6.42 0.61 9.36
C ALA A 54 7.60 1.01 8.49
N VAL A 55 8.54 0.10 8.32
CA VAL A 55 9.75 0.28 7.54
C VAL A 55 9.92 -0.86 6.55
N GLY A 56 10.55 -0.58 5.44
CA GLY A 56 10.85 -1.59 4.44
C GLY A 56 11.75 -1.05 3.34
N ARG A 57 11.95 -1.90 2.34
CA ARG A 57 12.69 -1.56 1.13
C ARG A 57 11.89 -1.99 -0.08
N ILE A 58 11.99 -1.21 -1.15
CA ILE A 58 11.34 -1.55 -2.41
C ILE A 58 12.01 -2.80 -2.98
N LEU A 59 11.21 -3.82 -3.27
CA LEU A 59 11.64 -5.08 -3.85
C LEU A 59 11.43 -5.11 -5.35
N ALA A 60 10.33 -4.53 -5.82
CA ALA A 60 10.02 -4.42 -7.24
C ALA A 60 9.29 -3.10 -7.49
N LEU A 61 9.59 -2.48 -8.62
CA LEU A 61 8.96 -1.23 -9.03
C LEU A 61 8.79 -1.25 -10.55
N ASP A 62 7.54 -1.33 -10.98
CA ASP A 62 7.18 -1.39 -12.40
C ASP A 62 6.05 -0.38 -12.67
N PRO A 63 6.40 0.91 -12.85
CA PRO A 63 5.38 1.92 -13.11
C PRO A 63 4.69 1.70 -14.45
N PRO A 64 3.42 1.98 -14.57
CA PRO A 64 2.51 2.47 -13.55
C PRO A 64 1.63 1.38 -12.93
N GLN A 65 2.09 0.14 -12.86
CA GLN A 65 1.24 -1.01 -12.58
C GLN A 65 1.60 -1.81 -11.34
N HIS A 66 2.84 -1.74 -10.82
CA HIS A 66 3.23 -2.60 -9.70
C HIS A 66 4.30 -1.96 -8.82
N ILE A 67 4.13 -2.10 -7.51
CA ILE A 67 5.17 -1.86 -6.51
C ILE A 67 5.04 -2.91 -5.42
N SER A 68 6.18 -3.44 -4.97
CA SER A 68 6.22 -4.28 -3.77
C SER A 68 7.39 -3.84 -2.89
N PHE A 69 7.21 -4.04 -1.59
CA PHE A 69 8.23 -3.68 -0.61
C PHE A 69 8.12 -4.59 0.59
N SER A 70 9.26 -4.78 1.28
CA SER A 70 9.27 -5.47 2.56
C SER A 70 8.56 -4.61 3.61
N TRP A 71 8.06 -5.26 4.67
CA TRP A 71 7.25 -4.59 5.66
C TRP A 71 7.52 -5.16 7.03
N ASP A 72 7.89 -4.29 7.97
CA ASP A 72 7.95 -4.64 9.37
C ASP A 72 7.63 -3.41 10.21
N TRP A 73 7.17 -3.63 11.41
CA TRP A 73 6.90 -2.55 12.36
C TRP A 73 8.18 -2.16 13.09
N LEU A 74 8.43 -0.86 13.19
CA LEU A 74 9.66 -0.36 13.81
C LEU A 74 9.75 -0.69 15.29
N GLU A 75 8.66 -0.48 16.03
CA GLU A 75 8.65 -0.60 17.49
C GLU A 75 8.30 -2.01 17.96
N ARG A 76 7.51 -2.74 17.18
CA ARG A 76 7.07 -4.11 17.49
C ARG A 76 7.27 -5.00 16.28
N PRO A 77 8.52 -5.39 15.99
CA PRO A 77 8.79 -6.21 14.81
C PRO A 77 8.02 -7.52 14.82
N LEU A 78 7.60 -7.93 13.61
CA LEU A 78 6.89 -9.19 13.41
C LEU A 78 7.79 -10.40 13.63
N GLY A 79 9.11 -10.22 13.50
CA GLY A 79 10.07 -11.29 13.63
C GLY A 79 10.22 -12.14 12.39
N VAL A 80 9.54 -11.80 11.31
CA VAL A 80 9.63 -12.47 10.01
C VAL A 80 9.60 -11.42 8.90
N ALA A 81 10.13 -11.78 7.74
CA ALA A 81 10.04 -10.90 6.57
C ALA A 81 8.64 -10.99 5.97
N SER A 82 7.93 -9.88 5.96
CA SER A 82 6.65 -9.79 5.26
C SER A 82 6.78 -8.87 4.06
N VAL A 83 5.87 -9.01 3.10
CA VAL A 83 5.90 -8.26 1.85
C VAL A 83 4.51 -7.71 1.54
N VAL A 84 4.48 -6.42 1.20
CA VAL A 84 3.27 -5.75 0.72
C VAL A 84 3.45 -5.48 -0.77
N ALA A 85 2.42 -5.77 -1.54
CA ALA A 85 2.40 -5.49 -2.98
C ALA A 85 1.12 -4.78 -3.37
N PHE A 86 1.24 -3.78 -4.24
CA PHE A 86 0.12 -3.12 -4.90
C PHE A 86 0.20 -3.38 -6.39
N ASP A 87 -0.89 -3.88 -6.96
CA ASP A 87 -1.09 -3.99 -8.41
C ASP A 87 -2.17 -2.99 -8.83
N VAL A 88 -1.86 -2.18 -9.81
CA VAL A 88 -2.71 -1.09 -10.29
C VAL A 88 -3.01 -1.34 -11.75
N ILE A 89 -4.24 -1.74 -12.04
CA ILE A 89 -4.61 -2.32 -13.33
C ILE A 89 -5.71 -1.49 -13.99
N ASP A 90 -5.50 -1.13 -15.24
CA ASP A 90 -6.52 -0.44 -16.04
C ASP A 90 -7.80 -1.28 -16.15
N HIS A 91 -8.94 -0.62 -15.96
CA HIS A 91 -10.25 -1.22 -16.15
C HIS A 91 -11.16 -0.19 -16.82
N GLY A 92 -10.90 0.07 -18.11
CA GLY A 92 -11.59 1.12 -18.84
C GLY A 92 -11.24 2.51 -18.32
N ALA A 93 -12.24 3.31 -17.96
CA ALA A 93 -12.03 4.61 -17.36
C ALA A 93 -11.73 4.54 -15.85
N ARG A 94 -11.75 3.33 -15.29
CA ARG A 94 -11.54 3.07 -13.87
C ARG A 94 -10.26 2.29 -13.68
N THR A 95 -9.87 2.10 -12.44
CA THR A 95 -8.64 1.37 -12.07
C THR A 95 -8.95 0.36 -10.96
N TRP A 96 -8.50 -0.88 -11.14
CA TRP A 96 -8.48 -1.89 -10.10
C TRP A 96 -7.18 -1.77 -9.31
N VAL A 97 -7.29 -1.74 -7.99
CA VAL A 97 -6.12 -1.77 -7.10
C VAL A 97 -6.21 -3.00 -6.23
N THR A 98 -5.21 -3.87 -6.30
CA THR A 98 -5.12 -5.05 -5.46
C THR A 98 -3.97 -4.87 -4.47
N LEU A 99 -4.27 -5.08 -3.19
CA LEU A 99 -3.26 -5.10 -2.13
C LEU A 99 -3.08 -6.53 -1.66
N ARG A 100 -1.82 -6.99 -1.58
CA ARG A 100 -1.47 -8.25 -0.96
C ARG A 100 -0.43 -8.02 0.12
N HIS A 101 -0.62 -8.63 1.28
CA HIS A 101 0.35 -8.63 2.35
C HIS A 101 0.60 -10.08 2.75
N VAL A 102 1.77 -10.58 2.41
CA VAL A 102 2.14 -12.00 2.59
C VAL A 102 3.30 -12.13 3.57
N GLY A 103 3.49 -13.33 4.12
CA GLY A 103 4.59 -13.61 5.03
C GLY A 103 4.33 -13.21 6.47
N LEU A 104 3.08 -12.94 6.83
CA LEU A 104 2.72 -12.66 8.23
C LEU A 104 2.84 -13.93 9.07
N PRO A 105 3.26 -13.81 10.36
CA PRO A 105 3.71 -14.97 11.12
C PRO A 105 2.62 -15.95 11.55
N ASN A 106 1.36 -15.49 11.66
CA ASN A 106 0.28 -16.33 12.14
C ASN A 106 -1.08 -15.75 11.76
N ALA A 107 -2.13 -16.53 12.00
CA ALA A 107 -3.51 -16.15 11.65
C ALA A 107 -3.97 -14.90 12.39
N ALA A 108 -3.55 -14.69 13.64
CA ALA A 108 -3.91 -13.50 14.40
C ALA A 108 -3.35 -12.24 13.74
N GLN A 109 -2.11 -12.29 13.27
CA GLN A 109 -1.49 -11.16 12.57
C GLN A 109 -2.15 -10.91 11.21
N VAL A 110 -2.53 -11.97 10.49
CA VAL A 110 -3.29 -11.82 9.24
C VAL A 110 -4.60 -11.06 9.49
N ALA A 111 -5.34 -11.46 10.52
CA ALA A 111 -6.62 -10.81 10.85
C ALA A 111 -6.44 -9.35 11.25
N LEU A 112 -5.43 -9.04 12.07
CA LEU A 112 -5.12 -7.67 12.49
C LEU A 112 -4.74 -6.79 11.30
N HIS A 113 -3.90 -7.29 10.42
CA HIS A 113 -3.44 -6.53 9.25
C HIS A 113 -4.56 -6.37 8.23
N GLU A 114 -5.44 -7.36 8.07
CA GLU A 114 -6.58 -7.21 7.17
C GLU A 114 -7.51 -6.09 7.64
N GLU A 115 -7.82 -6.05 8.93
CA GLU A 115 -8.64 -4.98 9.50
C GLU A 115 -7.98 -3.61 9.35
N MET A 116 -6.68 -3.53 9.62
CA MET A 116 -5.89 -2.32 9.44
C MET A 116 -5.91 -1.85 7.99
N TRP A 117 -5.66 -2.76 7.05
CA TRP A 117 -5.62 -2.38 5.63
C TRP A 117 -6.98 -1.95 5.09
N ARG A 118 -8.09 -2.57 5.58
CA ARG A 118 -9.43 -2.12 5.20
C ARG A 118 -9.66 -0.67 5.58
N HIS A 119 -9.24 -0.29 6.78
CA HIS A 119 -9.34 1.10 7.24
C HIS A 119 -8.54 2.05 6.34
N TRP A 120 -7.28 1.73 6.06
CA TRP A 120 -6.42 2.60 5.26
C TRP A 120 -6.82 2.63 3.79
N LEU A 121 -7.35 1.54 3.24
CA LEU A 121 -7.87 1.53 1.88
C LEU A 121 -9.10 2.42 1.71
N ASP A 122 -9.93 2.58 2.74
CA ASP A 122 -11.02 3.56 2.70
C ASP A 122 -10.48 4.97 2.50
N ARG A 123 -9.42 5.32 3.19
CA ARG A 123 -8.75 6.61 3.04
C ARG A 123 -8.08 6.74 1.67
N PHE A 124 -7.51 5.65 1.17
CA PHE A 124 -6.95 5.60 -0.17
C PHE A 124 -8.02 5.89 -1.23
N GLU A 125 -9.20 5.30 -1.11
CA GLU A 125 -10.32 5.55 -2.02
C GLU A 125 -10.76 7.00 -1.99
N GLU A 126 -10.80 7.62 -0.81
CA GLU A 126 -11.11 9.05 -0.67
C GLU A 126 -10.06 9.91 -1.39
N ALA A 127 -8.78 9.57 -1.25
CA ALA A 127 -7.71 10.27 -1.94
C ALA A 127 -7.83 10.15 -3.45
N CYS A 128 -8.21 8.97 -3.96
CA CYS A 128 -8.46 8.76 -5.38
C CYS A 128 -9.62 9.64 -5.88
N ARG A 129 -10.72 9.72 -5.13
CA ARG A 129 -11.87 10.56 -5.48
C ARG A 129 -11.48 12.04 -5.52
N ALA A 130 -10.70 12.51 -4.55
CA ALA A 130 -10.23 13.88 -4.50
C ALA A 130 -9.37 14.23 -5.72
N LEU A 131 -8.47 13.35 -6.11
CA LEU A 131 -7.63 13.55 -7.29
C LEU A 131 -8.46 13.56 -8.59
N ALA A 132 -9.43 12.68 -8.71
CA ALA A 132 -10.30 12.61 -9.89
C ALA A 132 -11.10 13.90 -10.08
N GLN A 133 -11.49 14.56 -8.97
CA GLN A 133 -12.23 15.82 -9.03
C GLN A 133 -11.36 17.00 -9.46
N LEU A 134 -10.04 16.91 -9.25
CA LEU A 134 -9.10 17.96 -9.64
C LEU A 134 -8.66 17.84 -11.11
N ALA A 135 -8.89 16.69 -11.71
CA ALA A 135 -8.44 16.40 -13.08
C ALA A 135 -9.39 16.97 -14.15
#